data_a31fb5fc87e6999721035b020d1c89af
#
_entry.id   a31fb5fc87e6999721035b020d1c89af
#
_cell.length_a   1.000
_cell.length_b   1.000
_cell.length_c   1.000
_cell.angle_alpha   90.00
_cell.angle_beta   90.00
_cell.angle_gamma   90.00
#
_symmetry.space_group_name_H-M   'P 1'
#
loop_
_entity.id
_entity.type
_entity.pdbx_description
1 polymer ?
#
loop_
_entity_poly.entity_id
_entity_poly.type
_entity_poly.pdbx_seq_one_letter_code
_entity_poly.pdbx_strand_id
1 'polypeptide(L)'
;MDKSHPSKTPMVVKSLDMNKDQFRPKDEDEELLGTEVPHLSAIGALMYVANCTRPDIAFAVNLLARHSVAPTKCHWTGVKNIFRYIQGAIDLGLFYQFDQDKSIIGYTDAGYLSDPHNARSQTGFVFLHGGTAISWKSSKQTLIVASTNHSEIIALYEASRNHVNVYGFAE
;
A
#
# COMPACT_ATOMS: atom_id res chain seq x y z
N MET A 1 -21.67 -4.24 -8.58
CA MET A 1 -20.98 -4.54 -7.31
C MET A 1 -21.92 -4.79 -6.12
N ASP A 2 -23.17 -4.44 -6.20
CA ASP A 2 -24.15 -4.56 -5.10
C ASP A 2 -24.41 -5.96 -4.50
N LYS A 3 -23.91 -7.02 -5.10
CA LYS A 3 -24.11 -8.42 -4.64
C LYS A 3 -22.83 -9.10 -4.17
N SER A 4 -21.72 -8.39 -4.04
CA SER A 4 -20.46 -8.97 -3.58
C SER A 4 -20.35 -8.88 -2.05
N HIS A 5 -20.01 -9.99 -1.41
CA HIS A 5 -19.77 -10.01 0.03
C HIS A 5 -18.56 -9.13 0.40
N PRO A 6 -18.64 -8.33 1.48
CA PRO A 6 -17.53 -7.57 1.99
C PRO A 6 -16.33 -8.47 2.34
N SER A 7 -15.11 -7.97 2.10
CA SER A 7 -13.86 -8.63 2.51
C SER A 7 -13.41 -8.10 3.86
N LYS A 8 -12.82 -8.96 4.70
CA LYS A 8 -12.25 -8.56 6.00
C LYS A 8 -10.87 -7.91 5.88
N THR A 9 -10.17 -8.14 4.77
CA THR A 9 -8.82 -7.62 4.52
C THR A 9 -8.75 -7.03 3.11
N PRO A 10 -7.97 -5.97 2.88
CA PRO A 10 -7.85 -5.34 1.56
C PRO A 10 -7.17 -6.25 0.54
N MET A 11 -6.39 -7.22 1.00
CA MET A 11 -5.61 -8.11 0.16
C MET A 11 -5.53 -9.52 0.78
N VAL A 12 -5.50 -10.52 -0.06
CA VAL A 12 -5.10 -11.88 0.33
C VAL A 12 -3.61 -11.86 0.67
N VAL A 13 -3.21 -12.69 1.64
CA VAL A 13 -1.80 -12.78 2.05
C VAL A 13 -0.92 -13.08 0.83
N LYS A 14 0.02 -12.16 0.56
CA LYS A 14 0.99 -12.33 -0.52
C LYS A 14 1.97 -13.44 -0.15
N SER A 15 2.17 -14.41 -1.04
CA SER A 15 3.23 -15.40 -0.90
C SER A 15 4.58 -14.78 -1.27
N LEU A 16 5.64 -15.11 -0.52
CA LEU A 16 7.02 -14.81 -0.90
C LEU A 16 7.59 -15.86 -1.86
N ASP A 17 6.90 -16.98 -2.04
CA ASP A 17 7.21 -17.98 -3.07
C ASP A 17 6.77 -17.43 -4.44
N MET A 18 7.74 -17.24 -5.35
CA MET A 18 7.51 -16.70 -6.69
C MET A 18 6.46 -17.48 -7.47
N ASN A 19 6.39 -18.81 -7.27
CA ASN A 19 5.44 -19.68 -7.97
C ASN A 19 4.01 -19.58 -7.42
N LYS A 20 3.85 -19.09 -6.19
CA LYS A 20 2.57 -18.95 -5.50
C LYS A 20 2.12 -17.50 -5.37
N ASP A 21 2.90 -16.54 -5.87
CA ASP A 21 2.53 -15.13 -5.83
C ASP A 21 1.39 -14.87 -6.81
N GLN A 22 0.21 -14.56 -6.26
CA GLN A 22 -0.98 -14.23 -7.07
C GLN A 22 -0.83 -12.89 -7.82
N PHE A 23 0.08 -12.03 -7.36
CA PHE A 23 0.32 -10.70 -7.93
C PHE A 23 1.70 -10.64 -8.59
N ARG A 24 2.13 -11.74 -9.20
CA ARG A 24 3.35 -11.79 -9.98
C ARG A 24 3.24 -10.96 -11.27
N PRO A 25 4.36 -10.56 -11.87
CA PRO A 25 4.36 -10.03 -13.23
C PRO A 25 3.66 -10.98 -14.21
N LYS A 26 3.12 -10.42 -15.28
CA LYS A 26 2.47 -11.19 -16.35
C LYS A 26 3.42 -12.25 -16.92
N ASP A 27 2.95 -13.49 -17.02
CA ASP A 27 3.64 -14.55 -17.77
C ASP A 27 3.40 -14.42 -19.28
N GLU A 28 4.28 -15.04 -20.11
CA GLU A 28 4.19 -14.94 -21.59
C GLU A 28 2.84 -15.42 -22.13
N ASP A 29 2.31 -16.49 -21.57
CA ASP A 29 1.04 -17.11 -21.98
C ASP A 29 -0.22 -16.49 -21.35
N GLU A 30 -0.06 -15.50 -20.46
CA GLU A 30 -1.19 -14.90 -19.74
C GLU A 30 -1.81 -13.75 -20.55
N GLU A 31 -3.14 -13.77 -20.70
CA GLU A 31 -3.85 -12.70 -21.40
C GLU A 31 -3.81 -11.38 -20.63
N LEU A 32 -3.53 -10.31 -21.34
CA LEU A 32 -3.72 -8.96 -20.83
C LEU A 32 -5.21 -8.68 -20.61
N LEU A 33 -5.45 -7.86 -19.62
CA LEU A 33 -6.79 -7.34 -19.36
C LEU A 33 -7.23 -6.45 -20.52
N GLY A 34 -8.45 -6.67 -21.03
CA GLY A 34 -8.99 -5.86 -22.13
C GLY A 34 -9.14 -4.38 -21.75
N THR A 35 -9.10 -3.53 -22.77
CA THR A 35 -9.20 -2.06 -22.60
C THR A 35 -10.55 -1.59 -22.06
N GLU A 36 -11.58 -2.44 -22.14
CA GLU A 36 -12.91 -2.20 -21.58
C GLU A 36 -12.93 -2.25 -20.04
N VAL A 37 -11.91 -2.84 -19.42
CA VAL A 37 -11.80 -2.92 -17.96
C VAL A 37 -11.09 -1.67 -17.44
N PRO A 38 -11.72 -0.85 -16.59
CA PRO A 38 -11.16 0.42 -16.13
C PRO A 38 -10.11 0.23 -15.02
N HIS A 39 -9.10 -0.64 -15.25
CA HIS A 39 -8.09 -0.97 -14.24
C HIS A 39 -7.29 0.25 -13.79
N LEU A 40 -6.77 1.04 -14.74
CA LEU A 40 -5.94 2.21 -14.46
C LEU A 40 -6.73 3.27 -13.68
N SER A 41 -7.98 3.56 -14.11
CA SER A 41 -8.85 4.51 -13.42
C SER A 41 -9.19 4.05 -12.00
N ALA A 42 -9.43 2.74 -11.81
CA ALA A 42 -9.70 2.17 -10.50
C ALA A 42 -8.49 2.27 -9.57
N ILE A 43 -7.28 1.98 -10.07
CA ILE A 43 -6.03 2.15 -9.31
C ILE A 43 -5.83 3.63 -8.96
N GLY A 44 -6.04 4.56 -9.88
CA GLY A 44 -5.92 6.00 -9.62
C GLY A 44 -6.86 6.48 -8.52
N ALA A 45 -8.12 6.06 -8.55
CA ALA A 45 -9.10 6.37 -7.50
C ALA A 45 -8.70 5.78 -6.14
N LEU A 46 -8.26 4.52 -6.12
CA LEU A 46 -7.79 3.87 -4.90
C LEU A 46 -6.53 4.51 -4.33
N MET A 47 -5.59 4.94 -5.18
CA MET A 47 -4.39 5.68 -4.74
C MET A 47 -4.76 7.01 -4.09
N TYR A 48 -5.73 7.73 -4.64
CA TYR A 48 -6.22 8.95 -4.02
C TYR A 48 -6.78 8.68 -2.62
N VAL A 49 -7.67 7.71 -2.48
CA VAL A 49 -8.27 7.33 -1.19
C VAL A 49 -7.20 6.85 -0.21
N ALA A 50 -6.25 6.00 -0.67
CA ALA A 50 -5.15 5.49 0.15
C ALA A 50 -4.25 6.60 0.71
N ASN A 51 -3.99 7.64 -0.08
CA ASN A 51 -3.10 8.73 0.32
C ASN A 51 -3.79 9.81 1.15
N CYS A 52 -5.12 9.95 1.02
CA CYS A 52 -5.86 11.02 1.70
C CYS A 52 -6.48 10.59 3.02
N THR A 53 -7.06 9.38 3.10
CA THR A 53 -7.93 9.01 4.21
C THR A 53 -7.80 7.56 4.69
N ARG A 54 -7.19 6.66 3.92
CA ARG A 54 -7.20 5.22 4.18
C ARG A 54 -5.78 4.62 4.16
N PRO A 55 -4.99 4.82 5.23
CA PRO A 55 -3.67 4.21 5.36
C PRO A 55 -3.68 2.68 5.29
N ASP A 56 -4.75 2.06 5.71
CA ASP A 56 -4.97 0.62 5.76
C ASP A 56 -4.95 -0.08 4.39
N ILE A 57 -5.25 0.62 3.30
CA ILE A 57 -5.17 0.08 1.94
C ILE A 57 -3.89 0.48 1.19
N ALA A 58 -3.03 1.31 1.76
CA ALA A 58 -1.87 1.89 1.06
C ALA A 58 -0.92 0.83 0.48
N PHE A 59 -0.64 -0.24 1.23
CA PHE A 59 0.19 -1.34 0.76
C PHE A 59 -0.43 -2.08 -0.43
N ALA A 60 -1.70 -2.48 -0.30
CA ALA A 60 -2.40 -3.25 -1.33
C ALA A 60 -2.52 -2.48 -2.65
N VAL A 61 -2.86 -1.19 -2.56
CA VAL A 61 -2.95 -0.30 -3.73
C VAL A 61 -1.58 -0.10 -4.38
N ASN A 62 -0.53 0.17 -3.59
CA ASN A 62 0.82 0.33 -4.12
C ASN A 62 1.30 -0.94 -4.83
N LEU A 63 1.03 -2.12 -4.27
CA LEU A 63 1.40 -3.38 -4.89
C LEU A 63 0.73 -3.57 -6.25
N LEU A 64 -0.59 -3.37 -6.34
CA LEU A 64 -1.34 -3.55 -7.59
C LEU A 64 -1.02 -2.46 -8.64
N ALA A 65 -0.67 -1.26 -8.20
CA ALA A 65 -0.26 -0.18 -9.09
C ALA A 65 1.01 -0.51 -9.89
N ARG A 66 1.88 -1.40 -9.40
CA ARG A 66 3.08 -1.86 -10.13
C ARG A 66 2.77 -2.57 -11.44
N HIS A 67 1.57 -3.15 -11.54
CA HIS A 67 1.13 -3.93 -12.70
C HIS A 67 0.20 -3.14 -13.63
N SER A 68 0.13 -1.81 -13.51
CA SER A 68 -0.78 -0.96 -14.29
C SER A 68 -0.46 -0.92 -15.79
N VAL A 69 0.78 -1.23 -16.19
CA VAL A 69 1.20 -1.27 -17.61
C VAL A 69 0.71 -2.55 -18.31
N ALA A 70 0.72 -3.68 -17.60
CA ALA A 70 0.34 -4.98 -18.15
C ALA A 70 -0.53 -5.76 -17.13
N PRO A 71 -1.75 -5.28 -16.83
CA PRO A 71 -2.61 -5.91 -15.85
C PRO A 71 -3.21 -7.20 -16.39
N THR A 72 -3.37 -8.20 -15.50
CA THR A 72 -4.03 -9.47 -15.77
C THR A 72 -5.34 -9.59 -15.00
N LYS A 73 -6.11 -10.66 -15.24
CA LYS A 73 -7.34 -10.97 -14.48
C LYS A 73 -7.09 -11.10 -12.98
N CYS A 74 -5.91 -11.60 -12.57
CA CYS A 74 -5.51 -11.69 -11.16
C CYS A 74 -5.38 -10.30 -10.53
N HIS A 75 -4.69 -9.37 -11.20
CA HIS A 75 -4.55 -7.99 -10.73
C HIS A 75 -5.91 -7.29 -10.59
N TRP A 76 -6.81 -7.47 -11.57
CA TRP A 76 -8.17 -6.93 -11.48
C TRP A 76 -8.99 -7.54 -10.34
N THR A 77 -8.80 -8.82 -10.04
CA THR A 77 -9.43 -9.45 -8.87
C THR A 77 -8.91 -8.85 -7.57
N GLY A 78 -7.60 -8.54 -7.50
CA GLY A 78 -7.02 -7.81 -6.37
C GLY A 78 -7.65 -6.43 -6.17
N VAL A 79 -7.82 -5.66 -7.26
CA VAL A 79 -8.51 -4.35 -7.22
C VAL A 79 -9.95 -4.51 -6.70
N LYS A 80 -10.70 -5.48 -7.20
CA LYS A 80 -12.06 -5.76 -6.71
C LYS A 80 -12.09 -6.14 -5.22
N ASN A 81 -11.08 -6.81 -4.72
CA ASN A 81 -10.99 -7.17 -3.30
C ASN A 81 -10.79 -5.93 -2.43
N ILE A 82 -10.00 -4.94 -2.87
CA ILE A 82 -9.87 -3.67 -2.15
C ILE A 82 -11.22 -2.94 -2.10
N PHE A 83 -11.97 -2.89 -3.19
CA PHE A 83 -13.33 -2.29 -3.17
C PHE A 83 -14.28 -3.01 -2.22
N ARG A 84 -14.25 -4.36 -2.17
CA ARG A 84 -15.06 -5.14 -1.22
C ARG A 84 -14.65 -4.88 0.23
N TYR A 85 -13.36 -4.70 0.48
CA TYR A 85 -12.86 -4.32 1.80
C TYR A 85 -13.37 -2.94 2.21
N ILE A 86 -13.24 -1.94 1.34
CA ILE A 86 -13.76 -0.59 1.60
C ILE A 86 -15.26 -0.62 1.86
N GLN A 87 -16.03 -1.40 1.10
CA GLN A 87 -17.46 -1.58 1.30
C GLN A 87 -17.79 -2.18 2.69
N GLY A 88 -16.95 -3.08 3.20
CA GLY A 88 -17.09 -3.67 4.53
C GLY A 88 -16.57 -2.80 5.66
N ALA A 89 -15.87 -1.74 5.34
CA ALA A 89 -15.17 -0.85 6.28
C ALA A 89 -15.53 0.62 6.01
N ILE A 90 -16.79 0.89 5.65
CA ILE A 90 -17.24 2.22 5.24
C ILE A 90 -17.23 3.21 6.42
N ASP A 91 -17.40 2.69 7.64
CA ASP A 91 -17.41 3.50 8.86
C ASP A 91 -16.00 3.76 9.43
N LEU A 92 -14.96 3.18 8.84
CA LEU A 92 -13.58 3.44 9.23
C LEU A 92 -13.10 4.76 8.65
N GLY A 93 -12.55 5.61 9.52
CA GLY A 93 -11.99 6.92 9.16
C GLY A 93 -10.92 7.37 10.13
N LEU A 94 -10.23 8.44 9.79
CA LEU A 94 -9.29 9.13 10.66
C LEU A 94 -10.08 10.09 11.56
N PHE A 95 -9.91 9.96 12.86
CA PHE A 95 -10.58 10.80 13.84
C PHE A 95 -9.55 11.60 14.64
N TYR A 96 -9.58 12.93 14.52
CA TYR A 96 -8.68 13.85 15.22
C TYR A 96 -9.38 14.48 16.41
N GLN A 97 -8.89 14.20 17.62
CA GLN A 97 -9.42 14.79 18.84
C GLN A 97 -8.72 16.11 19.13
N PHE A 98 -9.47 17.09 19.66
CA PHE A 98 -8.96 18.45 19.93
C PHE A 98 -8.01 18.51 21.14
N ASP A 99 -8.20 17.66 22.13
CA ASP A 99 -7.52 17.77 23.44
C ASP A 99 -6.64 16.56 23.71
N GLN A 100 -5.58 16.39 22.88
CA GLN A 100 -4.66 15.27 23.04
C GLN A 100 -3.22 15.71 23.19
N ASP A 101 -2.39 14.78 23.70
CA ASP A 101 -0.95 14.87 23.72
C ASP A 101 -0.44 15.28 22.32
N LYS A 102 0.25 16.42 22.26
CA LYS A 102 0.79 16.99 21.01
C LYS A 102 2.01 16.23 20.48
N SER A 103 2.37 15.10 21.08
CA SER A 103 3.50 14.31 20.62
C SER A 103 3.23 13.69 19.24
N ILE A 104 4.23 13.72 18.38
CA ILE A 104 4.23 12.99 17.12
C ILE A 104 5.05 11.71 17.31
N ILE A 105 4.43 10.57 17.02
CA ILE A 105 5.08 9.25 17.11
C ILE A 105 5.18 8.68 15.71
N GLY A 106 6.39 8.32 15.29
CA GLY A 106 6.66 7.68 14.00
C GLY A 106 6.95 6.20 14.15
N TYR A 107 6.36 5.39 13.27
CA TYR A 107 6.68 3.97 13.10
C TYR A 107 7.18 3.75 11.70
N THR A 108 8.22 2.94 11.54
CA THR A 108 8.76 2.54 10.24
C THR A 108 9.08 1.06 10.24
N ASP A 109 8.94 0.44 9.10
CA ASP A 109 9.19 -0.98 8.89
C ASP A 109 9.65 -1.23 7.45
N ALA A 110 10.42 -2.30 7.22
CA ALA A 110 10.83 -2.73 5.91
C ALA A 110 10.44 -4.19 5.65
N GLY A 111 9.52 -4.41 4.71
CA GLY A 111 9.28 -5.75 4.18
C GLY A 111 10.46 -6.20 3.31
N TYR A 112 11.48 -6.86 3.91
CA TYR A 112 12.66 -7.35 3.20
C TYR A 112 12.27 -8.34 2.11
N LEU A 113 12.76 -8.13 0.86
CA LEU A 113 12.46 -8.95 -0.32
C LEU A 113 10.97 -9.21 -0.56
N SER A 114 10.10 -8.30 -0.14
CA SER A 114 8.64 -8.43 -0.34
C SER A 114 8.22 -8.37 -1.81
N ASP A 115 9.12 -8.00 -2.72
CA ASP A 115 8.98 -8.16 -4.17
C ASP A 115 10.05 -9.17 -4.66
N PRO A 116 9.77 -10.48 -4.59
CA PRO A 116 10.77 -11.51 -4.92
C PRO A 116 11.14 -11.52 -6.39
N HIS A 117 10.27 -11.04 -7.30
CA HIS A 117 10.53 -11.00 -8.74
C HIS A 117 11.58 -9.95 -9.12
N ASN A 118 11.70 -8.88 -8.34
CA ASN A 118 12.67 -7.81 -8.57
C ASN A 118 13.73 -7.72 -7.46
N ALA A 119 13.75 -8.66 -6.53
CA ALA A 119 14.62 -8.67 -5.35
C ALA A 119 14.59 -7.33 -4.57
N ARG A 120 13.40 -6.73 -4.43
CA ARG A 120 13.24 -5.43 -3.77
C ARG A 120 12.41 -5.54 -2.51
N SER A 121 12.76 -4.68 -1.56
CA SER A 121 12.04 -4.52 -0.30
C SER A 121 10.95 -3.46 -0.42
N GLN A 122 10.06 -3.42 0.56
CA GLN A 122 9.00 -2.43 0.70
C GLN A 122 9.29 -1.57 1.93
N THR A 123 9.23 -0.27 1.80
CA THR A 123 9.21 0.66 2.93
C THR A 123 7.76 0.91 3.35
N GLY A 124 7.48 0.83 4.64
CA GLY A 124 6.27 1.32 5.28
C GLY A 124 6.62 2.29 6.39
N PHE A 125 5.89 3.41 6.50
CA PHE A 125 5.92 4.25 7.68
C PHE A 125 4.56 4.86 7.96
N VAL A 126 4.34 5.21 9.23
CA VAL A 126 3.19 5.99 9.68
C VAL A 126 3.61 6.93 10.80
N PHE A 127 3.18 8.17 10.72
CA PHE A 127 3.28 9.17 11.78
C PHE A 127 1.89 9.38 12.40
N LEU A 128 1.84 9.32 13.71
CA LEU A 128 0.63 9.54 14.49
C LEU A 128 0.74 10.86 15.27
N HIS A 129 -0.36 11.57 15.38
CA HIS A 129 -0.56 12.67 16.32
C HIS A 129 -1.82 12.39 17.13
N GLY A 130 -1.69 12.38 18.45
CA GLY A 130 -2.81 12.01 19.31
C GLY A 130 -3.41 10.62 18.99
N GLY A 131 -2.57 9.65 18.58
CA GLY A 131 -3.01 8.30 18.21
C GLY A 131 -3.62 8.18 16.81
N THR A 132 -3.82 9.29 16.08
CA THR A 132 -4.40 9.26 14.72
C THR A 132 -3.31 9.48 13.67
N ALA A 133 -3.38 8.74 12.57
CA ALA A 133 -2.42 8.85 11.47
C ALA A 133 -2.54 10.20 10.78
N ILE A 134 -1.40 10.93 10.67
CA ILE A 134 -1.30 12.22 10.00
C ILE A 134 -0.45 12.18 8.72
N SER A 135 0.45 11.21 8.63
CA SER A 135 1.24 10.96 7.43
C SER A 135 1.60 9.48 7.35
N TRP A 136 1.55 8.92 6.17
CA TRP A 136 1.91 7.50 5.94
C TRP A 136 2.35 7.28 4.51
N LYS A 137 3.07 6.20 4.31
CA LYS A 137 3.46 5.74 2.99
C LYS A 137 3.71 4.25 2.99
N SER A 138 3.42 3.62 1.88
CA SER A 138 3.88 2.28 1.56
C SER A 138 4.43 2.31 0.15
N SER A 139 5.73 2.03 -0.04
CA SER A 139 6.38 2.13 -1.35
C SER A 139 7.49 1.12 -1.53
N LYS A 140 7.66 0.64 -2.76
CA LYS A 140 8.78 -0.22 -3.12
C LYS A 140 10.09 0.55 -3.05
N GLN A 141 11.11 -0.01 -2.39
CA GLN A 141 12.46 0.56 -2.36
C GLN A 141 13.08 0.57 -3.75
N THR A 142 13.82 1.61 -4.06
CA THR A 142 14.51 1.76 -5.36
C THR A 142 15.81 0.96 -5.42
N LEU A 143 16.43 0.71 -4.26
CA LEU A 143 17.67 -0.03 -4.15
C LEU A 143 17.40 -1.50 -3.87
N ILE A 144 18.26 -2.36 -4.40
CA ILE A 144 18.36 -3.78 -4.02
C ILE A 144 19.36 -3.86 -2.88
N VAL A 145 18.96 -4.49 -1.78
CA VAL A 145 19.78 -4.60 -0.56
C VAL A 145 20.02 -6.07 -0.21
N ALA A 146 21.20 -6.34 0.33
CA ALA A 146 21.65 -7.69 0.63
C ALA A 146 21.25 -8.19 2.04
N SER A 147 20.63 -7.34 2.88
CA SER A 147 20.26 -7.71 4.24
C SER A 147 19.01 -6.99 4.73
N THR A 148 18.34 -7.58 5.71
CA THR A 148 17.21 -6.97 6.42
C THR A 148 17.60 -5.64 7.05
N ASN A 149 18.76 -5.57 7.72
CA ASN A 149 19.24 -4.33 8.36
C ASN A 149 19.39 -3.18 7.35
N HIS A 150 19.87 -3.46 6.14
CA HIS A 150 19.97 -2.45 5.08
C HIS A 150 18.59 -1.93 4.67
N SER A 151 17.61 -2.84 4.51
CA SER A 151 16.25 -2.40 4.15
C SER A 151 15.59 -1.56 5.24
N GLU A 152 15.84 -1.88 6.51
CA GLU A 152 15.35 -1.11 7.66
C GLU A 152 15.99 0.30 7.71
N ILE A 153 17.29 0.41 7.45
CA ILE A 153 17.98 1.71 7.39
C ILE A 153 17.39 2.59 6.27
N ILE A 154 17.09 2.02 5.10
CA ILE A 154 16.45 2.74 4.01
C ILE A 154 15.05 3.20 4.42
N ALA A 155 14.27 2.33 5.05
CA ALA A 155 12.93 2.68 5.52
C ALA A 155 12.98 3.81 6.55
N LEU A 156 13.90 3.76 7.51
CA LEU A 156 14.11 4.81 8.50
C LEU A 156 14.52 6.14 7.83
N TYR A 157 15.42 6.08 6.86
CA TYR A 157 15.84 7.28 6.11
C TYR A 157 14.67 7.90 5.33
N GLU A 158 13.87 7.09 4.62
CA GLU A 158 12.69 7.57 3.90
C GLU A 158 11.65 8.17 4.85
N ALA A 159 11.42 7.55 6.02
CA ALA A 159 10.54 8.08 7.05
C ALA A 159 11.06 9.42 7.59
N SER A 160 12.33 9.52 7.94
CA SER A 160 12.93 10.75 8.50
C SER A 160 12.84 11.95 7.56
N ARG A 161 13.00 11.73 6.25
CA ARG A 161 12.81 12.78 5.24
C ARG A 161 11.36 13.30 5.20
N ASN A 162 10.39 12.42 5.40
CA ASN A 162 8.98 12.83 5.43
C ASN A 162 8.60 13.49 6.76
N HIS A 163 9.24 13.10 7.87
CA HIS A 163 9.05 13.72 9.17
C HIS A 163 9.41 15.21 9.18
N VAL A 164 10.51 15.61 8.55
CA VAL A 164 10.89 17.01 8.42
C VAL A 164 9.80 17.85 7.74
N ASN A 165 9.11 17.27 6.74
CA ASN A 165 8.01 17.94 6.08
C ASN A 165 6.77 18.08 6.99
N VAL A 166 6.53 17.11 7.89
CA VAL A 166 5.37 17.14 8.81
C VAL A 166 5.56 18.21 9.89
N TYR A 167 6.77 18.39 10.41
CA TYR A 167 7.05 19.45 11.41
C TYR A 167 6.97 20.85 10.82
N GLY A 168 7.34 21.07 9.58
CA GLY A 168 7.27 22.36 8.91
C GLY A 168 5.85 22.90 8.68
N PHE A 169 4.82 22.10 8.95
CA PHE A 169 3.41 22.51 8.91
C PHE A 169 2.80 22.70 10.32
N ALA A 170 3.55 22.40 11.39
CA ALA A 170 3.06 22.48 12.77
C ALA A 170 3.47 23.76 13.51
N GLU A 171 4.24 24.66 12.85
CA GLU A 171 4.55 26.02 13.26
C GLU A 171 3.62 27.03 12.55
#